data_0b39a39ea9adf10de2334705bb66453d
#
_entry.id   0b39a39ea9adf10de2334705bb66453d
#
_cell.length_a   1.000
_cell.length_b   1.000
_cell.length_c   1.000
_cell.angle_alpha   90.00
_cell.angle_beta   90.00
_cell.angle_gamma   90.00
#
_symmetry.space_group_name_H-M   'P 1'
#
loop_
_entity.id
_entity.type
_entity.pdbx_description
1 polymer ?
#
loop_
_entity_poly.entity_id
_entity_poly.type
_entity_poly.pdbx_seq_one_letter_code
_entity_poly.pdbx_strand_id
1 'polypeptide(L)'
;MRKVLTFYIVMCFSCTAYAQLGGESTYQFLNLISSPRQAALGGKSITNVDYDVTQALYNPATINVDMDNQLAVNYSNYLGDISYGTAAYAYTWDRRVQTFHIGMTYVNYGTFDGYDENGISTGEFSGSEAAFSAGYATQIGYSDFYIGANLKLISSKLEQYNSFGIATDVGLLYINEYLDFNAALVIRNFGTQLTTYAGVKESLPFEIDLGFSQKLENVPVRWHLTLENLQQWPIATENPARGTTDLNGTQTPEDVGFFSNIIRHTIIGLELFPDKGFNIRLGYSFRRSAELKILEQRNFSGLSFGVGLKFNKFRFSYTHARYSLAANTSFLGLQINLQ
;
A
#
# COMPACT_ATOMS: atom_id res chain seq x y z
N MET A 1 23.33 -34.01 4.71
CA MET A 1 22.88 -32.63 4.94
C MET A 1 22.10 -32.00 3.75
N ARG A 2 22.57 -32.07 2.50
CA ARG A 2 21.88 -31.49 1.33
C ARG A 2 20.47 -32.07 1.10
N LYS A 3 20.25 -33.38 1.23
CA LYS A 3 18.91 -34.00 1.05
C LYS A 3 17.93 -33.70 2.19
N VAL A 4 18.39 -33.45 3.39
CA VAL A 4 17.57 -33.07 4.54
C VAL A 4 17.11 -31.63 4.41
N LEU A 5 17.98 -30.73 3.92
CA LEU A 5 17.62 -29.31 3.64
C LEU A 5 16.57 -29.21 2.53
N THR A 6 16.70 -30.02 1.48
CA THR A 6 15.71 -30.06 0.38
C THR A 6 14.35 -30.56 0.87
N PHE A 7 14.32 -31.54 1.78
CA PHE A 7 13.08 -32.05 2.37
C PHE A 7 12.37 -31.00 3.24
N TYR A 8 13.12 -30.23 4.05
CA TYR A 8 12.56 -29.13 4.84
C TYR A 8 12.03 -27.98 3.96
N ILE A 9 12.71 -27.64 2.87
CA ILE A 9 12.26 -26.62 1.93
C ILE A 9 10.95 -27.06 1.24
N VAL A 10 10.83 -28.32 0.83
CA VAL A 10 9.59 -28.86 0.22
C VAL A 10 8.44 -28.93 1.24
N MET A 11 8.73 -29.25 2.49
CA MET A 11 7.72 -29.33 3.56
C MET A 11 7.18 -27.94 3.97
N CYS A 12 7.99 -26.87 3.85
CA CYS A 12 7.53 -25.49 4.08
C CYS A 12 6.62 -24.97 2.95
N PHE A 13 6.67 -25.55 1.75
CA PHE A 13 5.80 -25.16 0.62
C PHE A 13 4.44 -25.87 0.60
N SER A 14 4.16 -26.81 1.49
CA SER A 14 2.88 -27.52 1.56
C SER A 14 1.86 -26.86 2.50
N CYS A 15 2.04 -25.61 2.90
CA CYS A 15 0.96 -24.83 3.50
C CYS A 15 -0.12 -24.61 2.45
N THR A 16 -1.23 -25.33 2.57
CA THR A 16 -2.44 -25.10 1.79
C THR A 16 -2.92 -23.68 2.05
N ALA A 17 -2.67 -22.78 1.10
CA ALA A 17 -3.26 -21.44 1.11
C ALA A 17 -4.77 -21.61 0.90
N TYR A 18 -5.57 -21.45 1.94
CA TYR A 18 -7.00 -21.23 1.80
C TYR A 18 -7.15 -19.84 1.17
N ALA A 19 -7.74 -19.79 -0.03
CA ALA A 19 -8.12 -18.54 -0.66
C ALA A 19 -9.18 -17.87 0.22
N GLN A 20 -8.82 -16.71 0.82
CA GLN A 20 -9.77 -15.90 1.57
C GLN A 20 -10.57 -15.06 0.58
N LEU A 21 -11.88 -15.16 0.64
CA LEU A 21 -12.81 -14.31 -0.10
C LEU A 21 -12.77 -12.88 0.49
N GLY A 22 -12.98 -11.86 -0.33
CA GLY A 22 -13.05 -10.47 0.13
C GLY A 22 -14.08 -10.30 1.25
N GLY A 23 -13.68 -9.65 2.35
CA GLY A 23 -14.47 -9.49 3.56
C GLY A 23 -14.07 -10.39 4.73
N GLU A 24 -13.12 -11.29 4.55
CA GLU A 24 -12.65 -12.23 5.59
C GLU A 24 -11.61 -11.66 6.56
N SER A 25 -11.12 -10.45 6.36
CA SER A 25 -10.14 -9.84 7.24
C SER A 25 -10.61 -8.50 7.81
N THR A 26 -10.29 -8.29 9.08
CA THR A 26 -10.52 -7.04 9.79
C THR A 26 -9.40 -6.02 9.52
N TYR A 27 -9.59 -4.76 9.94
CA TYR A 27 -8.59 -3.68 9.81
C TYR A 27 -8.10 -3.43 8.36
N GLN A 28 -8.98 -3.52 7.39
CA GLN A 28 -8.67 -3.29 5.96
C GLN A 28 -8.01 -1.93 5.69
N PHE A 29 -8.19 -0.96 6.59
CA PHE A 29 -7.56 0.35 6.50
C PHE A 29 -6.02 0.31 6.52
N LEU A 30 -5.41 -0.77 7.01
CA LEU A 30 -3.96 -0.99 6.99
C LEU A 30 -3.40 -1.10 5.56
N ASN A 31 -4.26 -1.37 4.56
CA ASN A 31 -3.91 -1.45 3.15
C ASN A 31 -4.15 -0.14 2.38
N LEU A 32 -4.65 0.91 3.05
CA LEU A 32 -4.78 2.24 2.46
C LEU A 32 -3.41 2.82 2.12
N ILE A 33 -3.38 3.60 1.05
CA ILE A 33 -2.14 4.18 0.53
C ILE A 33 -1.67 5.31 1.45
N SER A 34 -0.44 5.25 1.93
CA SER A 34 0.08 6.13 2.97
C SER A 34 0.49 7.51 2.48
N SER A 35 0.74 7.71 1.18
CA SER A 35 1.21 9.00 0.68
C SER A 35 0.72 9.33 -0.74
N PRO A 36 0.65 10.63 -1.09
CA PRO A 36 0.36 11.06 -2.45
C PRO A 36 1.36 10.51 -3.47
N ARG A 37 2.63 10.35 -3.10
CA ARG A 37 3.65 9.79 -3.98
C ARG A 37 3.36 8.36 -4.36
N GLN A 38 3.00 7.52 -3.40
CA GLN A 38 2.61 6.13 -3.68
C GLN A 38 1.34 6.07 -4.53
N ALA A 39 0.34 6.89 -4.20
CA ALA A 39 -0.90 6.99 -4.99
C ALA A 39 -0.61 7.35 -6.45
N ALA A 40 0.29 8.31 -6.69
CA ALA A 40 0.70 8.74 -8.03
C ALA A 40 1.43 7.67 -8.82
N LEU A 41 2.18 6.80 -8.15
CA LEU A 41 2.92 5.68 -8.76
C LEU A 41 2.05 4.42 -8.96
N GLY A 42 0.73 4.55 -8.89
CA GLY A 42 -0.23 3.48 -9.14
C GLY A 42 -0.78 2.83 -7.87
N GLY A 43 -0.25 3.17 -6.69
CA GLY A 43 -0.74 2.68 -5.40
C GLY A 43 0.36 2.19 -4.49
N LYS A 44 1.01 1.11 -4.80
CA LYS A 44 2.05 0.50 -3.98
C LYS A 44 3.41 0.60 -4.66
N SER A 45 4.28 1.47 -4.15
CA SER A 45 5.70 1.51 -4.52
C SER A 45 6.53 1.24 -3.28
N ILE A 46 7.28 0.13 -3.27
CA ILE A 46 7.97 -0.36 -2.07
C ILE A 46 9.49 -0.21 -2.13
N THR A 47 10.02 0.39 -3.20
CA THR A 47 11.46 0.48 -3.48
C THR A 47 12.02 1.90 -3.41
N ASN A 48 11.22 2.89 -2.99
CA ASN A 48 11.69 4.26 -2.85
C ASN A 48 12.62 4.38 -1.64
N VAL A 49 13.88 4.70 -1.88
CA VAL A 49 14.90 4.94 -0.84
C VAL A 49 15.37 6.38 -0.99
N ASP A 50 14.79 7.27 -0.21
CA ASP A 50 15.13 8.68 -0.19
C ASP A 50 14.52 9.36 1.07
N TYR A 51 14.31 10.66 0.99
CA TYR A 51 13.80 11.51 2.07
C TYR A 51 12.34 11.24 2.47
N ASP A 52 11.57 10.45 1.70
CA ASP A 52 10.13 10.27 1.94
C ASP A 52 9.87 9.40 3.17
N VAL A 53 9.69 10.04 4.31
CA VAL A 53 9.49 9.37 5.59
C VAL A 53 8.22 8.53 5.64
N THR A 54 7.22 8.83 4.80
CA THR A 54 5.98 8.03 4.75
C THR A 54 6.14 6.69 4.05
N GLN A 55 7.22 6.51 3.29
CA GLN A 55 7.56 5.23 2.66
C GLN A 55 7.77 4.12 3.69
N ALA A 56 8.33 4.46 4.84
CA ALA A 56 8.59 3.53 5.94
C ALA A 56 7.31 2.90 6.54
N LEU A 57 6.15 3.56 6.43
CA LEU A 57 4.85 2.99 6.81
C LEU A 57 4.48 1.78 5.96
N TYR A 58 5.04 1.69 4.77
CA TYR A 58 4.75 0.65 3.80
C TYR A 58 5.86 -0.41 3.71
N ASN A 59 7.11 0.03 3.63
CA ASN A 59 8.29 -0.83 3.65
C ASN A 59 9.29 -0.33 4.70
N PRO A 60 9.40 -0.98 5.86
CA PRO A 60 10.32 -0.56 6.91
C PRO A 60 11.80 -0.65 6.50
N ALA A 61 12.18 -1.49 5.52
CA ALA A 61 13.56 -1.58 5.06
C ALA A 61 14.05 -0.31 4.32
N THR A 62 13.15 0.61 3.97
CA THR A 62 13.49 1.90 3.36
C THR A 62 13.89 2.97 4.38
N ILE A 63 13.77 2.71 5.69
CA ILE A 63 14.21 3.65 6.73
C ILE A 63 15.70 3.90 6.58
N ASN A 64 16.07 5.17 6.38
CA ASN A 64 17.45 5.57 6.09
C ASN A 64 17.76 6.95 6.66
N VAL A 65 19.03 7.37 6.57
CA VAL A 65 19.52 8.65 7.13
C VAL A 65 18.97 9.88 6.42
N ASP A 66 18.52 9.79 5.17
CA ASP A 66 17.93 10.91 4.44
C ASP A 66 16.54 11.29 5.00
N MET A 67 15.94 10.40 5.77
CA MET A 67 14.68 10.64 6.50
C MET A 67 14.90 11.40 7.82
N ASP A 68 16.16 11.67 8.22
CA ASP A 68 16.47 12.34 9.50
C ASP A 68 15.77 13.68 9.62
N ASN A 69 15.06 13.86 10.74
CA ASN A 69 14.28 15.07 11.04
C ASN A 69 13.26 15.46 9.95
N GLN A 70 12.78 14.49 9.18
CA GLN A 70 11.67 14.70 8.25
C GLN A 70 10.34 14.41 8.96
N LEU A 71 9.42 15.37 8.89
CA LEU A 71 8.04 15.22 9.33
C LEU A 71 7.14 15.28 8.10
N ALA A 72 6.29 14.29 7.89
CA ALA A 72 5.30 14.30 6.83
C ALA A 72 3.89 14.14 7.38
N VAL A 73 2.94 14.85 6.78
CA VAL A 73 1.51 14.73 7.02
C VAL A 73 0.80 14.63 5.69
N ASN A 74 -0.01 13.61 5.53
CA ASN A 74 -0.80 13.39 4.32
C ASN A 74 -2.29 13.31 4.68
N TYR A 75 -3.12 13.74 3.74
CA TYR A 75 -4.57 13.71 3.84
C TYR A 75 -5.17 13.23 2.53
N SER A 76 -6.19 12.40 2.63
CA SER A 76 -6.99 11.92 1.50
C SER A 76 -8.46 12.04 1.80
N ASN A 77 -9.19 12.68 0.88
CA ASN A 77 -10.64 12.52 0.78
C ASN A 77 -10.88 11.29 -0.11
N TYR A 78 -11.33 10.19 0.49
CA TYR A 78 -11.31 8.89 -0.17
C TYR A 78 -12.61 8.62 -0.94
N LEU A 79 -13.73 8.43 -0.26
CA LEU A 79 -15.03 8.11 -0.85
C LEU A 79 -16.15 8.66 0.04
N GLY A 80 -17.07 9.43 -0.53
CA GLY A 80 -18.16 10.03 0.26
C GLY A 80 -17.60 10.86 1.42
N ASP A 81 -18.05 10.57 2.62
CA ASP A 81 -17.59 11.24 3.85
C ASP A 81 -16.37 10.57 4.49
N ILE A 82 -15.83 9.49 3.85
CA ILE A 82 -14.65 8.79 4.36
C ILE A 82 -13.41 9.62 4.04
N SER A 83 -12.66 9.93 5.08
CA SER A 83 -11.36 10.58 4.96
C SER A 83 -10.32 9.85 5.79
N TYR A 84 -9.07 9.92 5.35
CA TYR A 84 -7.97 9.39 6.13
C TYR A 84 -6.71 10.22 5.98
N GLY A 85 -5.84 10.08 6.96
CA GLY A 85 -4.55 10.74 6.95
C GLY A 85 -3.45 9.87 7.53
N THR A 86 -2.23 10.21 7.19
CA THR A 86 -1.01 9.62 7.75
C THR A 86 -0.10 10.72 8.25
N ALA A 87 0.61 10.44 9.34
CA ALA A 87 1.71 11.26 9.82
C ALA A 87 2.91 10.35 10.06
N ALA A 88 4.10 10.84 9.74
CA ALA A 88 5.33 10.08 9.92
C ALA A 88 6.50 11.00 10.25
N TYR A 89 7.39 10.52 11.12
CA TYR A 89 8.60 11.20 11.52
C TYR A 89 9.74 10.20 11.66
N ALA A 90 10.94 10.60 11.27
CA ALA A 90 12.13 9.80 11.50
C ALA A 90 13.22 10.64 12.18
N TYR A 91 13.97 9.98 13.05
CA TYR A 91 15.08 10.55 13.78
C TYR A 91 16.27 9.62 13.75
N THR A 92 17.45 10.17 13.41
CA THR A 92 18.69 9.43 13.36
C THR A 92 19.52 9.74 14.61
N TRP A 93 19.64 8.72 15.47
CA TRP A 93 20.45 8.83 16.68
C TRP A 93 21.95 8.83 16.37
N ASP A 94 22.36 7.91 15.50
CA ASP A 94 23.72 7.84 14.98
C ASP A 94 23.65 7.86 13.45
N ARG A 95 24.20 8.92 12.82
CA ARG A 95 24.16 9.13 11.35
C ARG A 95 24.82 8.01 10.55
N ARG A 96 25.48 7.07 11.20
CA ARG A 96 26.11 5.95 10.52
C ARG A 96 25.27 4.68 10.50
N VAL A 97 24.33 4.50 11.46
CA VAL A 97 23.75 3.16 11.66
C VAL A 97 22.29 3.15 12.12
N GLN A 98 21.76 4.19 12.79
CA GLN A 98 20.52 4.04 13.57
C GLN A 98 19.50 5.15 13.28
N THR A 99 18.62 4.89 12.33
CA THR A 99 17.44 5.73 12.09
C THR A 99 16.20 5.04 12.62
N PHE A 100 15.46 5.72 13.48
CA PHE A 100 14.17 5.28 14.02
C PHE A 100 13.05 6.00 13.29
N HIS A 101 11.95 5.31 13.09
CA HIS A 101 10.77 5.82 12.44
C HIS A 101 9.56 5.63 13.36
N ILE A 102 8.70 6.64 13.42
CA ILE A 102 7.36 6.53 14.00
C ILE A 102 6.34 7.03 12.99
N GLY A 103 5.17 6.45 13.02
CA GLY A 103 4.10 6.87 12.14
C GLY A 103 2.72 6.51 12.65
N MET A 104 1.73 7.14 12.05
CA MET A 104 0.33 6.94 12.38
C MET A 104 -0.50 6.97 11.10
N THR A 105 -1.47 6.08 11.02
CA THR A 105 -2.56 6.11 10.04
C THR A 105 -3.86 6.27 10.80
N TYR A 106 -4.73 7.20 10.38
CA TYR A 106 -6.03 7.43 10.97
C TYR A 106 -7.08 7.51 9.88
N VAL A 107 -8.20 6.81 10.09
CA VAL A 107 -9.36 6.80 9.21
C VAL A 107 -10.58 7.27 9.97
N ASN A 108 -11.34 8.17 9.36
CA ASN A 108 -12.66 8.58 9.79
C ASN A 108 -13.67 8.16 8.72
N TYR A 109 -14.62 7.35 9.09
CA TYR A 109 -15.66 6.85 8.19
C TYR A 109 -16.83 7.82 8.03
N GLY A 110 -16.84 8.96 8.76
CA GLY A 110 -17.96 9.88 8.78
C GLY A 110 -19.10 9.41 9.66
N THR A 111 -20.29 9.93 9.38
CA THR A 111 -21.52 9.61 10.12
C THR A 111 -22.49 8.90 9.18
N PHE A 112 -23.14 7.85 9.68
CA PHE A 112 -24.11 7.04 8.95
C PHE A 112 -25.45 7.09 9.68
N ASP A 113 -26.55 7.18 8.93
CA ASP A 113 -27.90 7.04 9.46
C ASP A 113 -28.19 5.57 9.74
N GLY A 114 -28.60 5.27 10.98
CA GLY A 114 -29.02 3.94 11.39
C GLY A 114 -30.52 3.73 11.19
N TYR A 115 -30.90 2.53 10.75
CA TYR A 115 -32.29 2.11 10.58
C TYR A 115 -32.49 0.71 11.18
N ASP A 116 -33.65 0.49 11.76
CA ASP A 116 -34.06 -0.85 12.19
C ASP A 116 -34.61 -1.70 11.02
N GLU A 117 -35.00 -2.94 11.29
CA GLU A 117 -35.56 -3.87 10.31
C GLU A 117 -36.85 -3.36 9.65
N ASN A 118 -37.53 -2.40 10.25
CA ASN A 118 -38.77 -1.78 9.75
C ASN A 118 -38.53 -0.47 9.01
N GLY A 119 -37.24 -0.05 8.87
CA GLY A 119 -36.88 1.22 8.26
C GLY A 119 -37.08 2.44 9.17
N ILE A 120 -37.24 2.24 10.48
CA ILE A 120 -37.34 3.33 11.46
C ILE A 120 -35.93 3.76 11.85
N SER A 121 -35.66 5.06 11.81
CA SER A 121 -34.35 5.61 12.19
C SER A 121 -34.00 5.25 13.64
N THR A 122 -32.83 4.68 13.82
CA THR A 122 -32.23 4.35 15.14
C THR A 122 -31.23 5.39 15.60
N GLY A 123 -31.08 6.49 14.84
CA GLY A 123 -30.12 7.53 15.09
C GLY A 123 -28.90 7.45 14.17
N GLU A 124 -27.87 8.22 14.48
CA GLU A 124 -26.62 8.26 13.73
C GLU A 124 -25.53 7.46 14.44
N PHE A 125 -24.66 6.82 13.67
CA PHE A 125 -23.45 6.15 14.16
C PHE A 125 -22.21 6.56 13.37
N SER A 126 -21.05 6.42 13.97
CA SER A 126 -19.77 6.74 13.33
C SER A 126 -18.74 5.63 13.52
N GLY A 127 -17.70 5.66 12.71
CA GLY A 127 -16.57 4.74 12.82
C GLY A 127 -15.25 5.46 12.67
N SER A 128 -14.23 4.97 13.37
CA SER A 128 -12.86 5.43 13.18
C SER A 128 -11.87 4.32 13.50
N GLU A 129 -10.74 4.33 12.78
CA GLU A 129 -9.66 3.38 12.97
C GLU A 129 -8.32 4.11 12.99
N ALA A 130 -7.40 3.63 13.83
CA ALA A 130 -6.06 4.17 13.94
C ALA A 130 -5.03 3.05 14.06
N ALA A 131 -3.89 3.23 13.42
CA ALA A 131 -2.71 2.40 13.61
C ALA A 131 -1.52 3.29 13.91
N PHE A 132 -0.87 3.04 15.05
CA PHE A 132 0.41 3.64 15.38
C PHE A 132 1.53 2.64 15.08
N SER A 133 2.61 3.09 14.42
CA SER A 133 3.74 2.26 14.03
C SER A 133 5.05 2.82 14.55
N ALA A 134 5.95 1.92 14.95
CA ALA A 134 7.35 2.22 15.26
C ALA A 134 8.25 1.28 14.47
N GLY A 135 9.27 1.82 13.81
CA GLY A 135 10.09 1.07 12.88
C GLY A 135 11.58 1.35 13.01
N TYR A 136 12.35 0.36 12.56
CA TYR A 136 13.81 0.41 12.49
C TYR A 136 14.30 -0.41 11.31
N ALA A 137 15.36 0.06 10.66
CA ALA A 137 16.08 -0.70 9.64
C ALA A 137 17.57 -0.66 9.84
N THR A 138 18.23 -1.68 9.34
CA THR A 138 19.69 -1.80 9.38
C THR A 138 20.21 -2.50 8.14
N GLN A 139 21.44 -2.16 7.74
CA GLN A 139 22.18 -2.87 6.71
C GLN A 139 22.62 -4.25 7.22
N ILE A 140 22.55 -5.26 6.38
CA ILE A 140 23.00 -6.61 6.73
C ILE A 140 24.51 -6.72 6.49
N GLY A 141 25.28 -6.55 7.55
CA GLY A 141 26.74 -6.59 7.48
C GLY A 141 27.29 -5.46 6.57
N TYR A 142 28.13 -5.84 5.62
CA TYR A 142 28.69 -4.94 4.58
C TYR A 142 28.11 -5.23 3.19
N SER A 143 26.89 -5.77 3.13
CA SER A 143 26.23 -6.12 1.87
C SER A 143 25.30 -4.99 1.40
N ASP A 144 24.85 -5.10 0.15
CA ASP A 144 23.85 -4.18 -0.44
C ASP A 144 22.42 -4.47 0.04
N PHE A 145 22.26 -5.31 1.07
CA PHE A 145 20.96 -5.69 1.61
C PHE A 145 20.66 -4.95 2.92
N TYR A 146 19.42 -4.51 3.03
CA TYR A 146 18.85 -3.85 4.22
C TYR A 146 17.63 -4.63 4.69
N ILE A 147 17.49 -4.76 5.99
CA ILE A 147 16.31 -5.36 6.62
C ILE A 147 15.69 -4.34 7.57
N GLY A 148 14.37 -4.29 7.58
CA GLY A 148 13.64 -3.40 8.48
C GLY A 148 12.38 -4.08 9.01
N ALA A 149 11.93 -3.58 10.15
CA ALA A 149 10.69 -4.03 10.77
C ALA A 149 9.91 -2.85 11.35
N ASN A 150 8.57 -2.91 11.23
CA ASN A 150 7.63 -2.05 11.94
C ASN A 150 6.81 -2.89 12.92
N LEU A 151 6.58 -2.35 14.10
CA LEU A 151 5.56 -2.83 15.02
C LEU A 151 4.37 -1.87 14.95
N LYS A 152 3.15 -2.40 14.81
CA LYS A 152 1.91 -1.65 14.72
C LYS A 152 0.98 -1.97 15.89
N LEU A 153 0.44 -0.93 16.52
CA LEU A 153 -0.64 -1.01 17.47
C LEU A 153 -1.90 -0.47 16.81
N ILE A 154 -2.96 -1.26 16.78
CA ILE A 154 -4.17 -1.00 16.03
C ILE A 154 -5.33 -0.81 16.99
N SER A 155 -6.10 0.25 16.77
CA SER A 155 -7.35 0.53 17.47
C SER A 155 -8.44 0.80 16.47
N SER A 156 -9.55 0.11 16.60
CA SER A 156 -10.73 0.31 15.78
C SER A 156 -11.97 0.47 16.64
N LYS A 157 -12.78 1.46 16.29
CA LYS A 157 -14.09 1.71 16.87
C LYS A 157 -15.09 1.85 15.74
N LEU A 158 -16.05 0.94 15.69
CA LEU A 158 -17.13 0.91 14.71
C LEU A 158 -18.45 0.87 15.47
N GLU A 159 -19.20 1.97 15.43
CA GLU A 159 -20.43 2.14 16.22
C GLU A 159 -20.15 1.95 17.73
N GLN A 160 -20.72 0.93 18.36
CA GLN A 160 -20.51 0.56 19.77
C GLN A 160 -19.42 -0.50 19.96
N TYR A 161 -18.88 -1.05 18.88
CA TYR A 161 -17.89 -2.11 18.93
C TYR A 161 -16.48 -1.55 18.91
N ASN A 162 -15.63 -2.10 19.77
CA ASN A 162 -14.21 -1.74 19.84
C ASN A 162 -13.35 -2.98 19.62
N SER A 163 -12.25 -2.81 18.92
CA SER A 163 -11.26 -3.86 18.71
C SER A 163 -9.86 -3.30 18.80
N PHE A 164 -8.94 -4.09 19.36
CA PHE A 164 -7.52 -3.79 19.40
C PHE A 164 -6.73 -4.91 18.76
N GLY A 165 -5.68 -4.56 18.04
CA GLY A 165 -4.80 -5.50 17.38
C GLY A 165 -3.32 -5.09 17.45
N ILE A 166 -2.48 -6.05 17.15
CA ILE A 166 -1.05 -5.87 16.98
C ILE A 166 -0.62 -6.52 15.68
N ALA A 167 0.25 -5.84 14.93
CA ALA A 167 0.79 -6.36 13.69
C ALA A 167 2.26 -5.97 13.53
N THR A 168 2.96 -6.70 12.66
CA THR A 168 4.35 -6.45 12.30
C THR A 168 4.48 -6.46 10.80
N ASP A 169 5.28 -5.52 10.27
CA ASP A 169 5.76 -5.57 8.89
C ASP A 169 7.25 -5.89 8.89
N VAL A 170 7.70 -6.65 7.91
CA VAL A 170 9.12 -6.93 7.69
C VAL A 170 9.44 -6.66 6.23
N GLY A 171 10.47 -5.87 6.00
CA GLY A 171 10.99 -5.56 4.66
C GLY A 171 12.40 -6.07 4.47
N LEU A 172 12.70 -6.54 3.27
CA LEU A 172 14.04 -6.77 2.75
C LEU A 172 14.23 -5.90 1.53
N LEU A 173 15.33 -5.17 1.47
CA LEU A 173 15.65 -4.24 0.39
C LEU A 173 17.07 -4.50 -0.09
N TYR A 174 17.23 -4.59 -1.39
CA TYR A 174 18.51 -4.61 -2.10
C TYR A 174 18.71 -3.28 -2.82
N ILE A 175 19.86 -2.65 -2.62
CA ILE A 175 20.24 -1.38 -3.24
C ILE A 175 21.51 -1.59 -4.03
N ASN A 176 21.46 -1.36 -5.34
CA ASN A 176 22.65 -1.31 -6.18
C ASN A 176 22.88 0.14 -6.59
N GLU A 177 23.79 0.83 -5.90
CA GLU A 177 24.10 2.23 -6.14
C GLU A 177 24.75 2.46 -7.52
N TYR A 178 25.45 1.46 -8.04
CA TYR A 178 26.13 1.56 -9.35
C TYR A 178 25.14 1.57 -10.52
N LEU A 179 24.05 0.81 -10.42
CA LEU A 179 23.01 0.71 -11.45
C LEU A 179 21.79 1.58 -11.14
N ASP A 180 21.80 2.32 -10.04
CA ASP A 180 20.61 3.02 -9.51
C ASP A 180 19.38 2.10 -9.45
N PHE A 181 19.59 0.80 -9.13
CA PHE A 181 18.58 -0.23 -9.11
C PHE A 181 18.26 -0.69 -7.69
N ASN A 182 16.97 -0.74 -7.37
CA ASN A 182 16.47 -1.24 -6.10
C ASN A 182 15.49 -2.39 -6.31
N ALA A 183 15.57 -3.39 -5.44
CA ALA A 183 14.59 -4.47 -5.36
C ALA A 183 14.16 -4.65 -3.90
N ALA A 184 12.88 -4.89 -3.65
CA ALA A 184 12.35 -5.04 -2.30
C ALA A 184 11.33 -6.16 -2.22
N LEU A 185 11.35 -6.88 -1.09
CA LEU A 185 10.32 -7.83 -0.68
C LEU A 185 9.77 -7.36 0.67
N VAL A 186 8.44 -7.26 0.78
CA VAL A 186 7.78 -6.82 2.00
C VAL A 186 6.70 -7.82 2.39
N ILE A 187 6.68 -8.18 3.67
CA ILE A 187 5.62 -8.93 4.32
C ILE A 187 4.94 -7.96 5.28
N ARG A 188 3.62 -7.76 5.13
CA ARG A 188 2.86 -6.76 5.86
C ARG A 188 1.75 -7.37 6.68
N ASN A 189 1.41 -6.65 7.76
CA ASN A 189 0.26 -6.92 8.60
C ASN A 189 0.24 -8.35 9.18
N PHE A 190 1.41 -8.93 9.42
CA PHE A 190 1.51 -10.20 10.14
C PHE A 190 1.19 -9.95 11.62
N GLY A 191 0.03 -10.40 12.08
CA GLY A 191 -0.44 -10.05 13.42
C GLY A 191 -1.75 -10.70 13.80
N THR A 192 -2.39 -10.13 14.85
CA THR A 192 -3.60 -10.70 15.42
C THR A 192 -4.45 -9.64 16.14
N GLN A 193 -5.75 -9.86 16.20
CA GLN A 193 -6.60 -9.15 17.16
C GLN A 193 -6.28 -9.58 18.60
N LEU A 194 -6.16 -8.60 19.50
CA LEU A 194 -6.04 -8.79 20.95
C LEU A 194 -7.42 -8.77 21.60
N THR A 195 -8.30 -7.86 21.13
CA THR A 195 -9.72 -7.83 21.48
C THR A 195 -10.55 -7.81 20.19
N THR A 196 -11.64 -8.55 20.19
CA THR A 196 -12.53 -8.70 19.03
C THR A 196 -13.77 -7.83 19.15
N TYR A 197 -14.44 -7.49 18.06
CA TYR A 197 -15.67 -6.69 18.09
C TYR A 197 -16.83 -7.41 18.78
N ALA A 198 -17.06 -8.69 18.49
CA ALA A 198 -18.21 -9.46 18.97
C ALA A 198 -17.82 -10.88 19.41
N GLY A 199 -16.62 -11.07 19.95
CA GLY A 199 -16.16 -12.37 20.43
C GLY A 199 -15.63 -13.32 19.35
N VAL A 200 -15.76 -12.99 18.07
CA VAL A 200 -15.21 -13.77 16.96
C VAL A 200 -13.87 -13.15 16.51
N LYS A 201 -12.84 -13.99 16.44
CA LYS A 201 -11.52 -13.58 16.00
C LYS A 201 -11.43 -13.63 14.48
N GLU A 202 -11.02 -12.52 13.88
CA GLU A 202 -10.84 -12.36 12.45
C GLU A 202 -9.36 -12.24 12.10
N SER A 203 -8.99 -12.63 10.88
CA SER A 203 -7.62 -12.47 10.36
C SER A 203 -7.33 -11.00 10.03
N LEU A 204 -6.06 -10.61 10.11
CA LEU A 204 -5.59 -9.32 9.60
C LEU A 204 -5.36 -9.39 8.09
N PRO A 205 -5.32 -8.25 7.38
CA PRO A 205 -5.09 -8.20 5.94
C PRO A 205 -3.61 -8.41 5.61
N PHE A 206 -3.15 -9.66 5.80
CA PHE A 206 -1.78 -10.09 5.51
C PHE A 206 -1.44 -9.93 4.04
N GLU A 207 -0.25 -9.41 3.73
CA GLU A 207 0.15 -9.11 2.37
C GLU A 207 1.64 -9.37 2.14
N ILE A 208 1.97 -9.87 0.93
CA ILE A 208 3.33 -10.03 0.44
C ILE A 208 3.45 -9.29 -0.89
N ASP A 209 4.37 -8.34 -0.94
CA ASP A 209 4.64 -7.53 -2.12
C ASP A 209 6.11 -7.64 -2.55
N LEU A 210 6.35 -7.67 -3.86
CA LEU A 210 7.67 -7.65 -4.47
C LEU A 210 7.79 -6.45 -5.40
N GLY A 211 8.84 -5.67 -5.27
CA GLY A 211 9.02 -4.46 -6.05
C GLY A 211 10.41 -4.29 -6.64
N PHE A 212 10.46 -3.56 -7.74
CA PHE A 212 11.68 -3.19 -8.44
C PHE A 212 11.60 -1.73 -8.88
N SER A 213 12.72 -1.03 -8.86
CA SER A 213 12.83 0.30 -9.46
C SER A 213 14.24 0.57 -9.94
N GLN A 214 14.33 1.41 -10.96
CA GLN A 214 15.62 1.86 -11.47
C GLN A 214 15.49 3.29 -11.99
N LYS A 215 16.48 4.11 -11.70
CA LYS A 215 16.67 5.41 -12.32
C LYS A 215 17.56 5.24 -13.54
N LEU A 216 17.13 5.82 -14.66
CA LEU A 216 17.87 5.75 -15.91
C LEU A 216 19.02 6.78 -15.92
N GLU A 217 20.21 6.38 -16.36
CA GLU A 217 21.43 7.23 -16.31
C GLU A 217 21.30 8.52 -17.14
N ASN A 218 20.79 8.44 -18.34
CA ASN A 218 20.80 9.52 -19.32
C ASN A 218 19.48 10.29 -19.45
N VAL A 219 18.47 9.89 -18.69
CA VAL A 219 17.15 10.53 -18.68
C VAL A 219 16.67 10.69 -17.25
N PRO A 220 16.06 11.81 -16.89
CA PRO A 220 15.61 12.08 -15.53
C PRO A 220 14.30 11.31 -15.24
N VAL A 221 14.35 9.99 -15.40
CA VAL A 221 13.21 9.07 -15.23
C VAL A 221 13.59 7.94 -14.29
N ARG A 222 12.72 7.67 -13.31
CA ARG A 222 12.74 6.45 -12.51
C ARG A 222 11.49 5.65 -12.82
N TRP A 223 11.64 4.38 -13.16
CA TRP A 223 10.51 3.46 -13.29
C TRP A 223 10.36 2.59 -12.04
N HIS A 224 9.14 2.17 -11.79
CA HIS A 224 8.76 1.28 -10.69
C HIS A 224 7.90 0.16 -11.24
N LEU A 225 8.13 -1.04 -10.75
CA LEU A 225 7.32 -2.23 -10.98
C LEU A 225 7.04 -2.86 -9.62
N THR A 226 5.77 -3.06 -9.27
CA THR A 226 5.39 -3.76 -8.04
C THR A 226 4.44 -4.89 -8.39
N LEU A 227 4.69 -6.04 -7.79
CA LEU A 227 3.80 -7.20 -7.78
C LEU A 227 3.18 -7.27 -6.39
N GLU A 228 1.89 -6.98 -6.29
CA GLU A 228 1.15 -6.91 -5.03
C GLU A 228 0.38 -8.21 -4.72
N ASN A 229 0.07 -8.44 -3.44
CA ASN A 229 -0.80 -9.55 -2.98
C ASN A 229 -0.32 -10.95 -3.39
N LEU A 230 0.98 -11.23 -3.36
CA LEU A 230 1.55 -12.50 -3.80
C LEU A 230 1.15 -13.71 -2.92
N GLN A 231 0.65 -13.48 -1.71
CA GLN A 231 0.12 -14.52 -0.83
C GLN A 231 -1.19 -15.14 -1.33
N GLN A 232 -1.92 -14.43 -2.20
CA GLN A 232 -3.18 -14.86 -2.78
C GLN A 232 -3.06 -14.83 -4.31
N TRP A 233 -2.64 -15.94 -4.90
CA TRP A 233 -2.41 -15.99 -6.34
C TRP A 233 -3.66 -15.75 -7.20
N PRO A 234 -4.84 -16.40 -6.94
CA PRO A 234 -6.05 -16.15 -7.72
C PRO A 234 -6.76 -14.88 -7.25
N ILE A 235 -6.29 -13.68 -7.65
CA ILE A 235 -6.96 -12.40 -7.37
C ILE A 235 -7.85 -11.92 -8.52
N ALA A 236 -7.69 -12.51 -9.71
CA ALA A 236 -8.47 -12.13 -10.85
C ALA A 236 -9.90 -12.69 -10.72
N THR A 237 -10.88 -11.81 -10.66
CA THR A 237 -12.31 -12.17 -10.74
C THR A 237 -12.81 -11.94 -12.15
N GLU A 238 -13.73 -12.80 -12.61
CA GLU A 238 -14.41 -12.61 -13.89
C GLU A 238 -15.21 -11.30 -13.86
N ASN A 239 -14.91 -10.41 -14.82
CA ASN A 239 -15.66 -9.18 -14.99
C ASN A 239 -16.50 -9.29 -16.26
N PRO A 240 -17.86 -9.29 -16.19
CA PRO A 240 -18.73 -9.36 -17.38
C PRO A 240 -18.43 -8.25 -18.40
N ALA A 241 -17.96 -7.09 -17.95
CA ALA A 241 -17.58 -5.98 -18.82
C ALA A 241 -16.32 -6.25 -19.67
N ARG A 242 -15.59 -7.31 -19.40
CA ARG A 242 -14.37 -7.73 -20.14
C ARG A 242 -14.59 -8.99 -20.98
N GLY A 243 -15.73 -9.65 -20.83
CA GLY A 243 -16.11 -10.76 -21.68
C GLY A 243 -16.32 -10.35 -23.13
N THR A 244 -16.37 -11.31 -24.03
CA THR A 244 -16.70 -11.11 -25.44
C THR A 244 -18.14 -11.52 -25.69
N THR A 245 -18.86 -10.73 -26.52
CA THR A 245 -20.19 -11.12 -27.00
C THR A 245 -20.06 -11.54 -28.46
N ASP A 246 -20.50 -12.73 -28.78
CA ASP A 246 -20.51 -13.22 -30.16
C ASP A 246 -21.64 -12.57 -30.98
N LEU A 247 -21.65 -12.82 -32.29
CA LEU A 247 -22.68 -12.29 -33.20
C LEU A 247 -24.09 -12.78 -32.90
N ASN A 248 -24.22 -13.83 -32.11
CA ASN A 248 -25.52 -14.41 -31.70
C ASN A 248 -25.98 -13.87 -30.32
N GLY A 249 -25.23 -12.91 -29.72
CA GLY A 249 -25.55 -12.33 -28.44
C GLY A 249 -25.12 -13.18 -27.23
N THR A 250 -24.39 -14.28 -27.44
CA THR A 250 -23.85 -15.10 -26.35
C THR A 250 -22.66 -14.42 -25.71
N GLN A 251 -22.78 -14.14 -24.40
CA GLN A 251 -21.66 -13.59 -23.62
C GLN A 251 -20.74 -14.71 -23.17
N THR A 252 -19.48 -14.64 -23.59
CA THR A 252 -18.42 -15.50 -23.09
C THR A 252 -17.71 -14.73 -21.97
N PRO A 253 -17.63 -15.25 -20.74
CA PRO A 253 -16.92 -14.62 -19.64
C PRO A 253 -15.44 -14.35 -19.98
N GLU A 254 -14.81 -13.42 -19.26
CA GLU A 254 -13.36 -13.21 -19.36
C GLU A 254 -12.62 -14.50 -18.95
N ASP A 255 -11.66 -14.93 -19.75
CA ASP A 255 -10.75 -16.02 -19.36
C ASP A 255 -9.75 -15.52 -18.31
N VAL A 256 -9.92 -15.99 -17.09
CA VAL A 256 -9.08 -15.64 -15.92
C VAL A 256 -7.97 -16.68 -15.75
N GLY A 257 -7.09 -16.78 -16.76
CA GLY A 257 -5.95 -17.69 -16.74
C GLY A 257 -4.76 -17.17 -15.92
N PHE A 258 -3.67 -17.94 -15.94
CA PHE A 258 -2.42 -17.63 -15.24
C PHE A 258 -1.84 -16.23 -15.57
N PHE A 259 -1.80 -15.87 -16.85
CA PHE A 259 -1.30 -14.56 -17.29
C PHE A 259 -2.20 -13.40 -16.86
N SER A 260 -3.51 -13.61 -16.82
CA SER A 260 -4.46 -12.63 -16.33
C SER A 260 -4.21 -12.30 -14.85
N ASN A 261 -3.91 -13.31 -14.04
CA ASN A 261 -3.52 -13.13 -12.64
C ASN A 261 -2.20 -12.36 -12.51
N ILE A 262 -1.13 -12.72 -13.23
CA ILE A 262 0.15 -11.96 -13.19
C ILE A 262 -0.08 -10.48 -13.49
N ILE A 263 -0.84 -10.18 -14.54
CA ILE A 263 -1.12 -8.80 -14.92
C ILE A 263 -1.87 -8.08 -13.82
N ARG A 264 -2.84 -8.72 -13.16
CA ARG A 264 -3.61 -8.08 -12.07
C ARG A 264 -2.79 -7.86 -10.79
N HIS A 265 -1.75 -8.62 -10.54
CA HIS A 265 -0.79 -8.33 -9.48
C HIS A 265 0.12 -7.13 -9.80
N THR A 266 0.16 -6.67 -11.05
CA THR A 266 1.17 -5.72 -11.51
C THR A 266 0.71 -4.27 -11.35
N ILE A 267 1.61 -3.46 -10.80
CA ILE A 267 1.53 -2.00 -10.76
C ILE A 267 2.78 -1.44 -11.41
N ILE A 268 2.62 -0.48 -12.32
CA ILE A 268 3.73 0.24 -12.98
C ILE A 268 3.67 1.70 -12.59
N GLY A 269 4.81 2.27 -12.24
CA GLY A 269 4.98 3.69 -11.94
C GLY A 269 6.13 4.31 -12.73
N LEU A 270 5.99 5.60 -13.05
CA LEU A 270 7.03 6.43 -13.66
C LEU A 270 7.13 7.73 -12.87
N GLU A 271 8.35 8.11 -12.51
CA GLU A 271 8.66 9.39 -11.86
C GLU A 271 9.63 10.17 -12.75
N LEU A 272 9.16 11.32 -13.23
CA LEU A 272 9.95 12.25 -14.01
C LEU A 272 10.61 13.28 -13.09
N PHE A 273 11.88 13.56 -13.31
CA PHE A 273 12.70 14.49 -12.52
C PHE A 273 12.77 14.13 -11.02
N PRO A 274 13.07 12.87 -10.65
CA PRO A 274 13.01 12.39 -9.26
C PRO A 274 13.89 13.19 -8.29
N ASP A 275 15.03 13.70 -8.78
CA ASP A 275 16.01 14.41 -7.96
C ASP A 275 15.84 15.95 -8.00
N LYS A 276 14.83 16.45 -8.72
CA LYS A 276 14.60 17.90 -8.85
C LYS A 276 13.59 18.41 -7.83
N GLY A 277 13.53 19.74 -7.67
CA GLY A 277 12.53 20.38 -6.83
C GLY A 277 11.10 20.28 -7.38
N PHE A 278 10.94 19.97 -8.66
CA PHE A 278 9.67 19.66 -9.31
C PHE A 278 9.73 18.25 -9.88
N ASN A 279 8.71 17.45 -9.63
CA ASN A 279 8.59 16.12 -10.20
C ASN A 279 7.14 15.82 -10.64
N ILE A 280 7.02 14.98 -11.66
CA ILE A 280 5.75 14.49 -12.20
C ILE A 280 5.75 12.98 -12.04
N ARG A 281 4.63 12.42 -11.62
CA ARG A 281 4.46 10.99 -11.39
C ARG A 281 3.26 10.49 -12.15
N LEU A 282 3.41 9.31 -12.74
CA LEU A 282 2.37 8.58 -13.45
C LEU A 282 2.38 7.15 -12.95
N GLY A 283 1.22 6.59 -12.72
CA GLY A 283 1.08 5.22 -12.26
C GLY A 283 -0.09 4.50 -12.91
N TYR A 284 0.03 3.21 -13.04
CA TYR A 284 -1.03 2.36 -13.56
C TYR A 284 -1.13 1.06 -12.77
N SER A 285 -2.32 0.80 -12.21
CA SER A 285 -2.68 -0.46 -11.55
C SER A 285 -3.57 -1.27 -12.49
N PHE A 286 -3.08 -2.41 -12.92
CA PHE A 286 -3.83 -3.30 -13.81
C PHE A 286 -5.04 -3.92 -13.12
N ARG A 287 -4.93 -4.26 -11.83
CA ARG A 287 -6.03 -4.77 -11.02
C ARG A 287 -7.17 -3.76 -10.96
N ARG A 288 -6.88 -2.54 -10.52
CA ARG A 288 -7.86 -1.46 -10.41
C ARG A 288 -8.54 -1.14 -11.76
N SER A 289 -7.76 -1.14 -12.84
CA SER A 289 -8.31 -0.97 -14.20
C SER A 289 -9.26 -2.08 -14.60
N ALA A 290 -8.98 -3.32 -14.20
CA ALA A 290 -9.81 -4.47 -14.52
C ALA A 290 -11.08 -4.52 -13.67
N GLU A 291 -10.97 -4.31 -12.36
CA GLU A 291 -12.08 -4.39 -11.41
C GLU A 291 -13.09 -3.24 -11.56
N LEU A 292 -12.61 -2.03 -11.89
CA LEU A 292 -13.45 -0.85 -12.06
C LEU A 292 -13.93 -0.61 -13.50
N LYS A 293 -13.78 -1.58 -14.39
CA LYS A 293 -14.30 -1.48 -15.75
C LYS A 293 -15.83 -1.65 -15.75
N ILE A 294 -16.55 -0.72 -16.40
CA ILE A 294 -17.98 -0.77 -16.60
C ILE A 294 -18.27 -1.14 -18.07
N LEU A 295 -19.38 -1.87 -18.31
CA LEU A 295 -19.91 -2.13 -19.64
C LEU A 295 -20.14 -0.81 -20.40
N GLU A 296 -19.72 -0.79 -21.66
CA GLU A 296 -19.95 0.30 -22.60
C GLU A 296 -19.35 1.69 -22.24
N GLN A 297 -18.60 1.80 -21.13
CA GLN A 297 -17.95 3.04 -20.73
C GLN A 297 -16.43 2.91 -20.73
N ARG A 298 -15.75 3.85 -21.40
CA ARG A 298 -14.30 4.03 -21.27
C ARG A 298 -14.03 4.75 -19.97
N ASN A 299 -13.30 4.12 -19.06
CA ASN A 299 -12.82 4.76 -17.85
C ASN A 299 -11.31 4.60 -17.72
N PHE A 300 -10.67 5.53 -17.03
CA PHE A 300 -9.25 5.53 -16.74
C PHE A 300 -8.95 5.11 -15.29
N SER A 301 -9.73 4.17 -14.75
CA SER A 301 -9.68 3.80 -13.32
C SER A 301 -8.34 3.24 -12.87
N GLY A 302 -7.54 2.66 -13.76
CA GLY A 302 -6.18 2.19 -13.44
C GLY A 302 -5.14 3.30 -13.35
N LEU A 303 -5.39 4.47 -13.95
CA LEU A 303 -4.42 5.54 -14.06
C LEU A 303 -4.39 6.42 -12.79
N SER A 304 -3.20 6.84 -12.41
CA SER A 304 -2.93 7.83 -11.37
C SER A 304 -1.96 8.87 -11.90
N PHE A 305 -2.13 10.10 -11.47
CA PHE A 305 -1.26 11.21 -11.81
C PHE A 305 -0.96 12.04 -10.57
N GLY A 306 0.28 12.47 -10.41
CA GLY A 306 0.68 13.32 -9.29
C GLY A 306 1.82 14.26 -9.63
N VAL A 307 1.91 15.31 -8.83
CA VAL A 307 2.97 16.31 -8.90
C VAL A 307 3.58 16.52 -7.52
N GLY A 308 4.87 16.82 -7.49
CA GLY A 308 5.58 17.19 -6.28
C GLY A 308 6.37 18.46 -6.49
N LEU A 309 6.38 19.33 -5.48
CA LEU A 309 7.09 20.60 -5.46
C LEU A 309 7.90 20.72 -4.17
N LYS A 310 9.18 20.98 -4.28
CA LYS A 310 10.06 21.32 -3.16
C LYS A 310 10.30 22.82 -3.16
N PHE A 311 9.99 23.43 -2.04
CA PHE A 311 10.31 24.83 -1.79
C PHE A 311 11.03 24.96 -0.44
N ASN A 312 12.32 25.23 -0.47
CA ASN A 312 13.19 25.28 0.71
C ASN A 312 13.08 23.97 1.54
N LYS A 313 12.61 24.05 2.79
CA LYS A 313 12.41 22.93 3.71
C LYS A 313 11.09 22.20 3.51
N PHE A 314 10.19 22.73 2.69
CA PHE A 314 8.86 22.19 2.47
C PHE A 314 8.79 21.39 1.15
N ARG A 315 8.07 20.27 1.18
CA ARG A 315 7.70 19.52 0.00
C ARG A 315 6.21 19.31 -0.02
N PHE A 316 5.56 19.78 -1.08
CA PHE A 316 4.15 19.61 -1.33
C PHE A 316 3.97 18.51 -2.38
N SER A 317 3.00 17.66 -2.17
CA SER A 317 2.62 16.62 -3.12
C SER A 317 1.11 16.60 -3.30
N TYR A 318 0.67 16.50 -4.54
CA TYR A 318 -0.73 16.33 -4.90
C TYR A 318 -0.86 15.15 -5.86
N THR A 319 -1.89 14.34 -5.66
CA THR A 319 -2.20 13.22 -6.54
C THR A 319 -3.69 13.12 -6.75
N HIS A 320 -4.05 12.83 -7.99
CA HIS A 320 -5.40 12.50 -8.41
C HIS A 320 -5.41 11.06 -8.93
N ALA A 321 -6.30 10.25 -8.36
CA ALA A 321 -6.47 8.86 -8.77
C ALA A 321 -7.93 8.44 -8.59
N ARG A 322 -8.34 7.43 -9.34
CA ARG A 322 -9.69 6.87 -9.23
C ARG A 322 -9.63 5.51 -8.54
N TYR A 323 -10.20 5.45 -7.33
CA TYR A 323 -10.28 4.23 -6.51
C TYR A 323 -11.69 3.65 -6.43
N SER A 324 -12.68 4.35 -6.99
CA SER A 324 -14.07 3.90 -7.07
C SER A 324 -14.69 4.31 -8.39
N LEU A 325 -15.76 3.64 -8.77
CA LEU A 325 -16.59 4.04 -9.91
C LEU A 325 -17.37 5.34 -9.64
N ALA A 326 -17.72 5.56 -8.37
CA ALA A 326 -18.57 6.68 -7.95
C ALA A 326 -17.78 7.98 -7.74
N ALA A 327 -16.49 7.91 -7.38
CA ALA A 327 -15.74 9.09 -7.00
C ALA A 327 -14.25 9.01 -7.37
N ASN A 328 -13.67 10.19 -7.61
CA ASN A 328 -12.24 10.38 -7.71
C ASN A 328 -11.68 10.68 -6.32
N THR A 329 -10.47 10.19 -6.05
CA THR A 329 -9.76 10.40 -4.80
C THR A 329 -8.63 11.40 -5.01
N SER A 330 -8.53 12.39 -4.15
CA SER A 330 -7.44 13.36 -4.13
C SER A 330 -6.60 13.17 -2.87
N PHE A 331 -5.29 13.17 -3.06
CA PHE A 331 -4.30 13.06 -2.01
C PHE A 331 -3.50 14.35 -1.92
N LEU A 332 -3.35 14.86 -0.71
CA LEU A 332 -2.52 16.02 -0.39
C LEU A 332 -1.44 15.58 0.60
N GLY A 333 -0.22 16.01 0.39
CA GLY A 333 0.88 15.75 1.30
C GLY A 333 1.77 16.97 1.51
N LEU A 334 2.18 17.14 2.74
CA LEU A 334 3.16 18.11 3.18
C LEU A 334 4.26 17.38 3.93
N GLN A 335 5.49 17.57 3.50
CA GLN A 335 6.67 17.12 4.23
C GLN A 335 7.55 18.31 4.57
N ILE A 336 8.11 18.32 5.77
CA ILE A 336 8.92 19.40 6.33
C ILE A 336 10.24 18.80 6.81
N ASN A 337 11.34 19.39 6.36
CA ASN A 337 12.65 19.15 6.95
C ASN A 337 12.84 20.09 8.15
N LEU A 338 12.97 19.52 9.35
CA LEU A 338 13.10 20.27 10.61
C LEU A 338 14.55 20.67 10.94
N GLN A 339 15.52 20.29 10.08
CA GLN A 339 16.93 20.71 10.21
C GLN A 339 17.21 22.08 9.68
#